data_f8217efd08b2880b70ff8901e1f21c2a
#
_entry.id   f8217efd08b2880b70ff8901e1f21c2a
#
_cell.length_a   1.000
_cell.length_b   1.000
_cell.length_c   1.000
_cell.angle_alpha   90.00
_cell.angle_beta   90.00
_cell.angle_gamma   90.00
#
_symmetry.space_group_name_H-M   'P 1'
#
loop_
_entity.id
_entity.type
_entity.pdbx_description
1 polymer ?
#
loop_
_entity_poly.entity_id
_entity_poly.type
_entity_poly.pdbx_seq_one_letter_code
_entity_poly.pdbx_strand_id
1 'polypeptide(L)'
;MEFVRLTHENLEREHICCAISNNKDIQVLSKKAWLADRLDEGLVFLKGNVRGKCFIEYIPAEYAWAPVDAPEYMYIDCMWVSGQFKGHGYSTELLDECIRDSREKGKKGLAVISSKKKKGFLSDPKYLGYKGFRLADSADPYFELWYLPFSDGAAKPRFRSCVNEVHAMPKGFYVTYTSQCPFTAKYVPLLKAVAQARGVSFTDVHFGGREEARNAQCPFTAFALYYD
;
A
#
# COMPACT_ATOMS: atom_id res chain seq x y z
N MET A 1 4.04 -21.61 -8.26
CA MET A 1 2.63 -21.53 -7.79
C MET A 1 1.77 -20.96 -8.90
N GLU A 2 0.52 -21.39 -9.03
CA GLU A 2 -0.43 -20.69 -9.92
C GLU A 2 -0.81 -19.33 -9.30
N PHE A 3 -0.83 -18.28 -10.14
CA PHE A 3 -1.25 -16.96 -9.73
C PHE A 3 -2.58 -16.57 -10.37
N VAL A 4 -3.41 -15.85 -9.62
CA VAL A 4 -4.71 -15.32 -10.04
C VAL A 4 -4.64 -13.81 -9.99
N ARG A 5 -4.91 -13.15 -11.13
CA ARG A 5 -5.14 -11.71 -11.22
C ARG A 5 -6.61 -11.42 -10.91
N LEU A 6 -6.86 -10.49 -10.00
CA LEU A 6 -8.22 -10.03 -9.74
C LEU A 6 -8.71 -9.13 -10.88
N THR A 7 -9.96 -9.33 -11.24
CA THR A 7 -10.72 -8.59 -12.26
C THR A 7 -12.13 -8.33 -11.73
N HIS A 8 -12.90 -7.46 -12.36
CA HIS A 8 -14.32 -7.26 -12.03
C HIS A 8 -15.12 -8.58 -12.05
N GLU A 9 -14.80 -9.49 -12.97
CA GLU A 9 -15.52 -10.76 -13.14
C GLU A 9 -15.29 -11.76 -12.00
N ASN A 10 -14.10 -11.72 -11.37
CA ASN A 10 -13.73 -12.71 -10.36
C ASN A 10 -13.64 -12.14 -8.94
N LEU A 11 -13.62 -10.81 -8.76
CA LEU A 11 -13.40 -10.13 -7.49
C LEU A 11 -14.35 -10.62 -6.37
N GLU A 12 -15.62 -10.85 -6.69
CA GLU A 12 -16.61 -11.26 -5.69
C GLU A 12 -16.33 -12.66 -5.13
N ARG A 13 -15.92 -13.59 -5.98
CA ARG A 13 -15.68 -14.99 -5.58
C ARG A 13 -14.28 -15.23 -5.02
N GLU A 14 -13.30 -14.45 -5.47
CA GLU A 14 -11.92 -14.64 -5.08
C GLU A 14 -11.65 -14.19 -3.65
N HIS A 15 -10.75 -14.90 -3.00
CA HIS A 15 -10.23 -14.54 -1.69
C HIS A 15 -9.17 -13.43 -1.84
N ILE A 16 -9.35 -12.33 -1.13
CA ILE A 16 -8.32 -11.31 -1.00
C ILE A 16 -7.34 -11.70 0.12
N CYS A 17 -6.11 -11.97 -0.23
CA CYS A 17 -5.11 -12.60 0.65
C CYS A 17 -4.75 -11.83 1.93
N CYS A 18 -5.06 -10.54 2.03
CA CYS A 18 -4.75 -9.70 3.20
C CYS A 18 -5.66 -9.97 4.37
N ALA A 19 -6.90 -10.30 4.11
CA ALA A 19 -7.93 -10.40 5.11
C ALA A 19 -8.41 -11.83 5.29
N ILE A 20 -9.37 -11.95 6.01
CA ILE A 20 -10.02 -13.02 6.69
C ILE A 20 -10.82 -13.88 5.70
N SER A 21 -11.01 -15.13 6.04
CA SER A 21 -11.65 -16.14 5.21
C SER A 21 -13.14 -15.91 4.90
N ASN A 22 -13.79 -15.00 5.61
CA ASN A 22 -15.22 -14.72 5.43
C ASN A 22 -15.43 -13.55 4.47
N ASN A 23 -15.92 -13.80 3.26
CA ASN A 23 -16.21 -12.77 2.26
C ASN A 23 -17.30 -11.76 2.68
N LYS A 24 -18.06 -12.03 3.74
CA LYS A 24 -19.05 -11.11 4.32
C LYS A 24 -18.50 -10.23 5.44
N ASP A 25 -17.23 -10.42 5.82
CA ASP A 25 -16.58 -9.57 6.82
C ASP A 25 -16.42 -8.14 6.26
N ILE A 26 -16.70 -7.13 7.10
CA ILE A 26 -16.61 -5.72 6.72
C ILE A 26 -15.22 -5.36 6.15
N GLN A 27 -14.16 -6.00 6.62
CA GLN A 27 -12.82 -5.79 6.13
C GLN A 27 -12.68 -6.24 4.67
N VAL A 28 -13.28 -7.39 4.34
CA VAL A 28 -13.27 -7.93 2.96
C VAL A 28 -14.13 -7.07 2.04
N LEU A 29 -15.33 -6.70 2.49
CA LEU A 29 -16.24 -5.87 1.71
C LEU A 29 -15.61 -4.50 1.39
N SER A 30 -15.01 -3.84 2.39
CA SER A 30 -14.32 -2.56 2.21
C SER A 30 -13.16 -2.67 1.22
N LYS A 31 -12.31 -3.72 1.33
CA LYS A 31 -11.20 -3.91 0.39
C LYS A 31 -11.66 -4.25 -1.01
N LYS A 32 -12.71 -5.06 -1.16
CA LYS A 32 -13.26 -5.39 -2.49
C LYS A 32 -13.86 -4.16 -3.18
N ALA A 33 -14.57 -3.32 -2.44
CA ALA A 33 -15.06 -2.04 -2.98
C ALA A 33 -13.90 -1.15 -3.43
N TRP A 34 -12.85 -1.01 -2.60
CA TRP A 34 -11.61 -0.32 -2.96
C TRP A 34 -11.00 -0.85 -4.26
N LEU A 35 -10.84 -2.17 -4.35
CA LEU A 35 -10.25 -2.81 -5.53
C LEU A 35 -11.10 -2.59 -6.79
N ALA A 36 -12.44 -2.72 -6.69
CA ALA A 36 -13.34 -2.51 -7.80
C ALA A 36 -13.12 -1.14 -8.45
N ASP A 37 -13.11 -0.08 -7.63
CA ASP A 37 -12.89 1.29 -8.12
C ASP A 37 -11.48 1.48 -8.73
N ARG A 38 -10.47 0.80 -8.20
CA ARG A 38 -9.07 0.99 -8.64
C ARG A 38 -8.69 0.12 -9.83
N LEU A 39 -9.40 -0.98 -10.10
CA LEU A 39 -9.16 -1.82 -11.29
C LEU A 39 -9.26 -0.98 -12.58
N ASP A 40 -10.22 -0.04 -12.64
CA ASP A 40 -10.41 0.85 -13.80
C ASP A 40 -9.29 1.89 -13.94
N GLU A 41 -8.54 2.16 -12.87
CA GLU A 41 -7.35 3.01 -12.86
C GLU A 41 -6.06 2.23 -13.19
N GLY A 42 -6.19 0.93 -13.50
CA GLY A 42 -5.07 0.07 -13.87
C GLY A 42 -4.39 -0.63 -12.70
N LEU A 43 -5.02 -0.63 -11.51
CA LEU A 43 -4.54 -1.43 -10.38
C LEU A 43 -4.51 -2.91 -10.75
N VAL A 44 -3.45 -3.57 -10.32
CA VAL A 44 -3.30 -5.02 -10.40
C VAL A 44 -3.18 -5.59 -9.00
N PHE A 45 -4.04 -6.53 -8.68
CA PHE A 45 -3.91 -7.39 -7.52
C PHE A 45 -3.64 -8.81 -8.00
N LEU A 46 -2.40 -9.27 -7.83
CA LEU A 46 -1.95 -10.59 -8.22
C LEU A 46 -1.71 -11.43 -6.98
N LYS A 47 -2.37 -12.57 -6.87
CA LYS A 47 -2.29 -13.44 -5.69
C LYS A 47 -1.98 -14.89 -6.08
N GLY A 48 -1.37 -15.65 -5.18
CA GLY A 48 -1.35 -17.10 -5.29
C GLY A 48 -2.79 -17.68 -5.24
N ASN A 49 -3.03 -18.75 -5.99
CA ASN A 49 -4.29 -19.49 -5.93
C ASN A 49 -4.41 -20.28 -4.62
N VAL A 50 -4.33 -19.57 -3.50
CA VAL A 50 -4.32 -20.13 -2.14
C VAL A 50 -5.11 -19.22 -1.19
N ARG A 51 -5.56 -19.79 -0.08
CA ARG A 51 -6.06 -19.02 1.05
C ARG A 51 -4.90 -18.66 1.97
N GLY A 52 -4.36 -17.46 1.82
CA GLY A 52 -3.23 -17.01 2.62
C GLY A 52 -2.58 -15.74 2.08
N LYS A 53 -1.56 -15.26 2.78
CA LYS A 53 -0.87 -14.02 2.43
C LYS A 53 0.25 -14.33 1.43
N CYS A 54 -0.09 -14.32 0.15
CA CYS A 54 0.84 -14.49 -0.97
C CYS A 54 0.30 -13.64 -2.13
N PHE A 55 0.66 -12.35 -2.18
CA PHE A 55 0.17 -11.43 -3.19
C PHE A 55 1.07 -10.22 -3.36
N ILE A 56 0.87 -9.53 -4.48
CA ILE A 56 1.35 -8.18 -4.76
C ILE A 56 0.20 -7.33 -5.29
N GLU A 57 0.16 -6.07 -4.86
CA GLU A 57 -0.78 -5.04 -5.30
C GLU A 57 0.01 -3.85 -5.81
N TYR A 58 -0.27 -3.40 -7.03
CA TYR A 58 0.42 -2.26 -7.64
C TYR A 58 -0.48 -1.51 -8.62
N ILE A 59 -0.18 -0.23 -8.83
CA ILE A 59 -0.97 0.69 -9.64
C ILE A 59 -0.05 1.65 -10.38
N PRO A 60 -0.41 2.20 -11.57
CA PRO A 60 0.34 3.31 -12.14
C PRO A 60 0.49 4.44 -11.11
N ALA A 61 1.70 4.96 -10.93
CA ALA A 61 2.02 5.90 -9.84
C ALA A 61 1.21 7.20 -9.90
N GLU A 62 0.74 7.58 -11.09
CA GLU A 62 -0.19 8.69 -11.31
C GLU A 62 -1.56 8.50 -10.65
N TYR A 63 -1.92 7.25 -10.37
CA TYR A 63 -3.16 6.86 -9.69
C TYR A 63 -2.94 6.38 -8.25
N ALA A 64 -1.68 6.32 -7.78
CA ALA A 64 -1.38 5.92 -6.41
C ALA A 64 -2.01 6.89 -5.38
N TRP A 65 -2.53 6.32 -4.30
CA TRP A 65 -3.07 7.06 -3.16
C TRP A 65 -1.98 7.28 -2.10
N ALA A 66 -0.84 7.77 -2.54
CA ALA A 66 0.33 8.05 -1.71
C ALA A 66 0.95 9.39 -2.12
N PRO A 67 1.56 10.15 -1.21
CA PRO A 67 2.20 11.42 -1.49
C PRO A 67 3.55 11.25 -2.19
N VAL A 68 3.52 10.61 -3.36
CA VAL A 68 4.68 10.35 -4.21
C VAL A 68 4.55 11.05 -5.55
N ASP A 69 5.68 11.51 -6.07
CA ASP A 69 5.85 12.03 -7.42
C ASP A 69 6.80 11.09 -8.17
N ALA A 70 6.19 10.19 -8.94
CA ALA A 70 6.87 9.11 -9.64
C ALA A 70 6.29 8.93 -11.06
N PRO A 71 6.40 9.97 -11.92
CA PRO A 71 5.81 9.94 -13.25
C PRO A 71 6.38 8.78 -14.06
N GLU A 72 5.48 8.07 -14.78
CA GLU A 72 5.81 6.92 -15.61
C GLU A 72 6.35 5.69 -14.85
N TYR A 73 6.16 5.64 -13.52
CA TYR A 73 6.46 4.45 -12.71
C TYR A 73 5.20 3.63 -12.42
N MET A 74 5.41 2.37 -12.08
CA MET A 74 4.41 1.57 -11.37
C MET A 74 4.69 1.67 -9.88
N TYR A 75 3.67 1.95 -9.08
CA TYR A 75 3.78 2.04 -7.62
C TYR A 75 3.28 0.74 -6.98
N ILE A 76 4.11 0.13 -6.13
CA ILE A 76 3.74 -1.06 -5.37
C ILE A 76 3.06 -0.60 -4.08
N ASP A 77 1.76 -0.83 -4.00
CA ASP A 77 0.93 -0.51 -2.83
C ASP A 77 1.19 -1.48 -1.68
N CYS A 78 1.27 -2.77 -1.98
CA CYS A 78 1.48 -3.81 -0.97
C CYS A 78 2.06 -5.07 -1.61
N MET A 79 2.97 -5.72 -0.89
CA MET A 79 3.43 -7.06 -1.23
C MET A 79 3.60 -7.87 0.06
N TRP A 80 2.97 -9.03 0.14
CA TRP A 80 3.06 -9.85 1.33
C TRP A 80 3.06 -11.35 1.02
N VAL A 81 4.15 -11.99 1.44
CA VAL A 81 4.27 -13.45 1.45
C VAL A 81 4.56 -13.88 2.89
N SER A 82 3.70 -14.68 3.49
CA SER A 82 3.82 -15.05 4.91
C SER A 82 3.43 -16.49 5.21
N GLY A 83 3.74 -16.92 6.44
CA GLY A 83 3.43 -18.26 6.92
C GLY A 83 4.14 -19.34 6.10
N GLN A 84 3.43 -20.38 5.75
CA GLN A 84 3.94 -21.53 4.98
C GLN A 84 4.43 -21.18 3.56
N PHE A 85 4.12 -19.99 3.06
CA PHE A 85 4.54 -19.56 1.72
C PHE A 85 5.93 -18.90 1.70
N LYS A 86 6.53 -18.64 2.88
CA LYS A 86 7.89 -18.07 2.96
C LYS A 86 8.93 -19.11 2.54
N GLY A 87 10.02 -18.64 1.94
CA GLY A 87 11.16 -19.48 1.57
C GLY A 87 11.00 -20.23 0.26
N HIS A 88 9.87 -20.13 -0.42
CA HIS A 88 9.60 -20.83 -1.69
C HIS A 88 9.82 -19.97 -2.95
N GLY A 89 10.39 -18.77 -2.80
CA GLY A 89 10.64 -17.90 -3.96
C GLY A 89 9.44 -17.06 -4.43
N TYR A 90 8.24 -17.25 -3.89
CA TYR A 90 7.01 -16.61 -4.38
C TYR A 90 7.04 -15.08 -4.35
N SER A 91 7.75 -14.46 -3.41
CA SER A 91 7.93 -13.00 -3.43
C SER A 91 8.75 -12.55 -4.64
N THR A 92 9.68 -13.36 -5.10
CA THR A 92 10.42 -13.12 -6.34
C THR A 92 9.54 -13.27 -7.56
N GLU A 93 8.79 -14.38 -7.66
CA GLU A 93 7.87 -14.61 -8.77
C GLU A 93 6.82 -13.48 -8.91
N LEU A 94 6.22 -13.04 -7.79
CA LEU A 94 5.26 -11.92 -7.77
C LEU A 94 5.90 -10.60 -8.21
N LEU A 95 7.12 -10.33 -7.76
CA LEU A 95 7.85 -9.12 -8.17
C LEU A 95 8.25 -9.18 -9.65
N ASP A 96 8.70 -10.32 -10.13
CA ASP A 96 9.08 -10.52 -11.54
C ASP A 96 7.86 -10.34 -12.46
N GLU A 97 6.68 -10.81 -12.08
CA GLU A 97 5.42 -10.55 -12.77
C GLU A 97 5.06 -9.06 -12.79
N CYS A 98 5.24 -8.37 -11.65
CA CYS A 98 5.04 -6.93 -11.58
C CYS A 98 6.01 -6.18 -12.52
N ILE A 99 7.28 -6.57 -12.55
CA ILE A 99 8.29 -5.99 -13.46
C ILE A 99 7.90 -6.21 -14.91
N ARG A 100 7.51 -7.44 -15.28
CA ARG A 100 7.10 -7.79 -16.63
C ARG A 100 5.90 -6.97 -17.09
N ASP A 101 4.81 -6.98 -16.31
CA ASP A 101 3.57 -6.22 -16.59
C ASP A 101 3.85 -4.70 -16.70
N SER A 102 4.70 -4.18 -15.82
CA SER A 102 5.08 -2.76 -15.84
C SER A 102 5.86 -2.39 -17.12
N ARG A 103 6.78 -3.25 -17.57
CA ARG A 103 7.51 -3.05 -18.83
C ARG A 103 6.59 -3.13 -20.04
N GLU A 104 5.67 -4.09 -20.07
CA GLU A 104 4.66 -4.23 -21.13
C GLU A 104 3.76 -3.00 -21.22
N LYS A 105 3.48 -2.34 -20.08
CA LYS A 105 2.75 -1.06 -20.01
C LYS A 105 3.61 0.18 -20.28
N GLY A 106 4.86 0.01 -20.70
CA GLY A 106 5.77 1.12 -21.02
C GLY A 106 6.24 1.93 -19.81
N LYS A 107 6.10 1.41 -18.58
CA LYS A 107 6.58 2.11 -17.39
C LYS A 107 8.11 2.10 -17.33
N LYS A 108 8.69 3.15 -16.72
CA LYS A 108 10.14 3.34 -16.62
C LYS A 108 10.77 2.70 -15.38
N GLY A 109 9.95 2.15 -14.49
CA GLY A 109 10.42 1.51 -13.27
C GLY A 109 9.32 1.22 -12.28
N LEU A 110 9.73 0.74 -11.10
CA LEU A 110 8.86 0.52 -9.94
C LEU A 110 9.23 1.51 -8.82
N ALA A 111 8.23 1.96 -8.07
CA ALA A 111 8.41 2.74 -6.84
C ALA A 111 7.66 2.06 -5.69
N VAL A 112 8.19 2.16 -4.47
CA VAL A 112 7.59 1.57 -3.27
C VAL A 112 8.02 2.31 -2.02
N ILE A 113 7.11 2.48 -1.06
CA ILE A 113 7.44 3.01 0.26
C ILE A 113 7.97 1.90 1.15
N SER A 114 9.06 2.20 1.84
CA SER A 114 9.75 1.36 2.80
C SER A 114 10.15 2.17 4.03
N SER A 115 11.15 1.73 4.76
CA SER A 115 11.66 2.40 5.96
C SER A 115 13.13 2.08 6.21
N LYS A 116 13.84 2.97 6.94
CA LYS A 116 15.26 2.81 7.34
C LYS A 116 15.53 1.48 8.03
N LYS A 117 14.58 0.99 8.80
CA LYS A 117 14.64 -0.31 9.49
C LYS A 117 13.34 -1.05 9.23
N LYS A 118 13.40 -2.37 9.09
CA LYS A 118 12.25 -3.23 8.87
C LYS A 118 11.07 -2.89 9.78
N LYS A 119 9.92 -2.65 9.18
CA LYS A 119 8.62 -2.49 9.83
C LYS A 119 7.66 -3.58 9.32
N GLY A 120 6.79 -4.07 10.20
CA GLY A 120 5.89 -5.18 9.84
C GLY A 120 4.81 -4.84 8.80
N PHE A 121 4.61 -3.55 8.52
CA PHE A 121 3.58 -3.03 7.61
C PHE A 121 4.15 -2.38 6.34
N LEU A 122 5.47 -2.35 6.18
CA LEU A 122 6.17 -1.82 5.01
C LEU A 122 7.04 -2.91 4.37
N SER A 123 7.38 -2.72 3.10
CA SER A 123 8.33 -3.58 2.40
C SER A 123 9.69 -3.58 3.11
N ASP A 124 10.32 -4.75 3.23
CA ASP A 124 11.61 -4.89 3.90
C ASP A 124 12.73 -4.22 3.06
N PRO A 125 13.43 -3.20 3.57
CA PRO A 125 14.48 -2.51 2.81
C PRO A 125 15.63 -3.44 2.40
N LYS A 126 15.95 -4.46 3.20
CA LYS A 126 16.97 -5.45 2.83
C LYS A 126 16.55 -6.28 1.62
N TYR A 127 15.27 -6.66 1.57
CA TYR A 127 14.72 -7.37 0.42
C TYR A 127 14.73 -6.48 -0.83
N LEU A 128 14.30 -5.21 -0.70
CA LEU A 128 14.32 -4.26 -1.82
C LEU A 128 15.75 -4.06 -2.36
N GLY A 129 16.72 -3.83 -1.49
CA GLY A 129 18.12 -3.70 -1.90
C GLY A 129 18.66 -4.95 -2.57
N TYR A 130 18.34 -6.14 -2.06
CA TYR A 130 18.69 -7.41 -2.70
C TYR A 130 18.06 -7.55 -4.10
N LYS A 131 16.87 -7.01 -4.33
CA LYS A 131 16.18 -6.98 -5.62
C LYS A 131 16.62 -5.84 -6.55
N GLY A 132 17.65 -5.08 -6.18
CA GLY A 132 18.22 -4.02 -7.01
C GLY A 132 17.51 -2.67 -6.90
N PHE A 133 16.55 -2.54 -5.99
CA PHE A 133 15.97 -1.22 -5.70
C PHE A 133 17.02 -0.32 -5.06
N ARG A 134 16.87 0.97 -5.30
CA ARG A 134 17.73 2.04 -4.79
C ARG A 134 16.91 3.04 -3.98
N LEU A 135 17.53 3.68 -3.00
CA LEU A 135 16.90 4.76 -2.25
C LEU A 135 16.70 5.97 -3.17
N ALA A 136 15.45 6.40 -3.28
CA ALA A 136 15.07 7.61 -4.01
C ALA A 136 15.02 8.83 -3.10
N ASP A 137 14.23 8.76 -2.02
CA ASP A 137 13.95 9.88 -1.14
C ASP A 137 13.64 9.37 0.27
N SER A 138 13.56 10.29 1.25
CA SER A 138 13.23 9.95 2.64
C SER A 138 12.34 11.02 3.27
N ALA A 139 11.49 10.58 4.20
CA ALA A 139 10.62 11.44 5.00
C ALA A 139 10.60 10.98 6.46
N ASP A 140 10.49 11.94 7.38
CA ASP A 140 10.44 11.64 8.80
C ASP A 140 9.17 10.85 9.18
N PRO A 141 9.22 10.07 10.25
CA PRO A 141 10.38 9.81 11.12
C PRO A 141 11.27 8.66 10.62
N TYR A 142 10.85 7.89 9.62
CA TYR A 142 11.60 6.70 9.17
C TYR A 142 11.24 6.24 7.77
N PHE A 143 10.39 6.93 7.04
CA PHE A 143 9.96 6.52 5.72
C PHE A 143 11.05 6.72 4.68
N GLU A 144 11.11 5.80 3.73
CA GLU A 144 11.99 5.83 2.57
C GLU A 144 11.21 5.46 1.32
N LEU A 145 11.43 6.23 0.25
CA LEU A 145 10.92 5.90 -1.08
C LEU A 145 12.03 5.15 -1.82
N TRP A 146 11.75 3.93 -2.21
CA TRP A 146 12.66 3.08 -2.97
C TRP A 146 12.18 2.94 -4.41
N TYR A 147 13.08 2.78 -5.36
CA TYR A 147 12.75 2.63 -6.77
C TYR A 147 13.67 1.64 -7.48
N LEU A 148 13.11 0.96 -8.49
CA LEU A 148 13.82 0.07 -9.40
C LEU A 148 13.67 0.66 -10.81
N PRO A 149 14.68 1.39 -11.35
CA PRO A 149 14.60 1.91 -12.72
C PRO A 149 14.78 0.78 -13.71
N PHE A 150 14.07 0.85 -14.84
CA PHE A 150 14.21 -0.10 -15.94
C PHE A 150 15.22 0.32 -17.00
N SER A 151 15.69 1.58 -16.94
CA SER A 151 16.74 2.16 -17.78
C SER A 151 17.50 3.23 -17.01
N ASP A 152 18.71 3.55 -17.45
CA ASP A 152 19.58 4.55 -16.81
C ASP A 152 19.05 5.99 -16.89
N GLY A 153 18.17 6.28 -17.84
CA GLY A 153 17.56 7.61 -18.01
C GLY A 153 16.24 7.81 -17.23
N ALA A 154 15.81 6.85 -16.43
CA ALA A 154 14.57 6.98 -15.65
C ALA A 154 14.73 8.03 -14.54
N ALA A 155 13.81 9.00 -14.49
CA ALA A 155 13.83 10.06 -13.49
C ALA A 155 13.69 9.48 -12.08
N LYS A 156 14.44 10.01 -11.12
CA LYS A 156 14.40 9.57 -9.72
C LYS A 156 13.09 10.03 -9.08
N PRO A 157 12.26 9.12 -8.51
CA PRO A 157 11.04 9.48 -7.81
C PRO A 157 11.33 10.27 -6.52
N ARG A 158 10.34 11.00 -6.04
CA ARG A 158 10.43 11.75 -4.79
C ARG A 158 9.11 11.74 -4.03
N PHE A 159 9.15 12.02 -2.74
CA PHE A 159 7.97 12.38 -2.00
C PHE A 159 7.47 13.78 -2.41
N ARG A 160 6.19 14.03 -2.25
CA ARG A 160 5.60 15.37 -2.40
C ARG A 160 5.95 16.22 -1.17
N SER A 161 5.96 17.54 -1.31
CA SER A 161 6.34 18.48 -0.24
C SER A 161 5.49 18.35 1.03
N CYS A 162 4.23 17.96 0.89
CA CYS A 162 3.27 17.82 2.00
C CYS A 162 3.75 16.87 3.13
N VAL A 163 4.63 15.91 2.85
CA VAL A 163 5.17 15.01 3.88
C VAL A 163 6.16 15.70 4.84
N ASN A 164 6.65 16.87 4.47
CA ASN A 164 7.57 17.68 5.28
C ASN A 164 6.87 18.91 5.91
N GLU A 165 5.58 19.10 5.64
CA GLU A 165 4.82 20.21 6.19
C GLU A 165 4.33 19.85 7.61
N VAL A 166 4.50 20.81 8.52
CA VAL A 166 3.99 20.65 9.89
C VAL A 166 2.59 21.28 9.95
N HIS A 167 1.60 20.45 10.17
CA HIS A 167 0.23 20.93 10.39
C HIS A 167 -0.16 20.80 11.86
N ALA A 168 -0.97 21.72 12.34
CA ALA A 168 -1.55 21.61 13.68
C ALA A 168 -2.47 20.37 13.73
N MET A 169 -2.21 19.48 14.68
CA MET A 169 -3.04 18.31 14.91
C MET A 169 -4.13 18.60 15.92
N PRO A 170 -5.32 17.98 15.79
CA PRO A 170 -6.32 18.00 16.86
C PRO A 170 -5.76 17.35 18.12
N LYS A 171 -6.15 17.89 19.31
CA LYS A 171 -5.79 17.26 20.59
C LYS A 171 -6.36 15.85 20.69
N GLY A 172 -5.57 14.94 21.29
CA GLY A 172 -5.90 13.54 21.46
C GLY A 172 -5.42 12.67 20.30
N PHE A 173 -6.14 11.62 19.99
CA PHE A 173 -5.82 10.77 18.85
C PHE A 173 -6.37 11.35 17.56
N TYR A 174 -5.51 11.42 16.56
CA TYR A 174 -5.86 11.76 15.19
C TYR A 174 -5.44 10.64 14.26
N VAL A 175 -6.40 10.09 13.50
CA VAL A 175 -6.18 8.96 12.60
C VAL A 175 -6.53 9.37 11.19
N THR A 176 -5.63 9.12 10.25
CA THR A 176 -5.92 9.21 8.81
C THR A 176 -5.78 7.83 8.17
N TYR A 177 -6.67 7.49 7.24
CA TYR A 177 -6.66 6.17 6.63
C TYR A 177 -7.40 6.10 5.29
N THR A 178 -7.16 5.01 4.58
CA THR A 178 -7.88 4.64 3.36
C THR A 178 -8.49 3.24 3.50
N SER A 179 -9.35 2.86 2.55
CA SER A 179 -9.85 1.49 2.40
C SER A 179 -8.87 0.54 1.68
N GLN A 180 -7.67 1.02 1.34
CA GLN A 180 -6.60 0.20 0.75
C GLN A 180 -6.23 -0.97 1.67
N CYS A 181 -6.09 -0.73 2.97
CA CYS A 181 -5.84 -1.77 3.95
C CYS A 181 -7.16 -2.27 4.56
N PRO A 182 -7.52 -3.55 4.41
CA PRO A 182 -8.80 -4.06 4.92
C PRO A 182 -8.95 -3.94 6.43
N PHE A 183 -7.84 -3.90 7.16
CA PHE A 183 -7.86 -3.81 8.63
C PHE A 183 -8.43 -2.50 9.15
N THR A 184 -8.36 -1.41 8.38
CA THR A 184 -8.87 -0.09 8.81
C THR A 184 -10.37 -0.10 9.05
N ALA A 185 -11.14 -0.78 8.21
CA ALA A 185 -12.60 -0.86 8.34
C ALA A 185 -13.08 -1.46 9.68
N LYS A 186 -12.26 -2.30 10.30
CA LYS A 186 -12.56 -2.91 11.61
C LYS A 186 -11.89 -2.17 12.76
N TYR A 187 -10.60 -1.86 12.62
CA TYR A 187 -9.81 -1.42 13.76
C TYR A 187 -9.93 0.07 14.03
N VAL A 188 -10.21 0.93 13.04
CA VAL A 188 -10.43 2.36 13.30
C VAL A 188 -11.65 2.59 14.21
N PRO A 189 -12.84 2.01 13.94
CA PRO A 189 -13.98 2.12 14.84
C PRO A 189 -13.70 1.56 16.25
N LEU A 190 -12.95 0.47 16.36
CA LEU A 190 -12.57 -0.10 17.66
C LEU A 190 -11.63 0.83 18.44
N LEU A 191 -10.64 1.44 17.78
CA LEU A 191 -9.76 2.43 18.41
C LEU A 191 -10.54 3.63 18.91
N LYS A 192 -11.49 4.13 18.12
CA LYS A 192 -12.40 5.22 18.49
C LYS A 192 -13.20 4.88 19.74
N ALA A 193 -13.82 3.71 19.77
CA ALA A 193 -14.60 3.25 20.93
C ALA A 193 -13.73 3.14 22.19
N VAL A 194 -12.51 2.62 22.08
CA VAL A 194 -11.56 2.52 23.20
C VAL A 194 -11.12 3.89 23.71
N ALA A 195 -10.84 4.86 22.81
CA ALA A 195 -10.49 6.21 23.19
C ALA A 195 -11.65 6.90 23.92
N GLN A 196 -12.86 6.81 23.36
CA GLN A 196 -14.07 7.37 23.97
C GLN A 196 -14.35 6.81 25.36
N ALA A 197 -14.22 5.49 25.55
CA ALA A 197 -14.39 4.84 26.84
C ALA A 197 -13.37 5.29 27.89
N ARG A 198 -12.24 5.89 27.48
CA ARG A 198 -11.20 6.46 28.34
C ARG A 198 -11.26 8.00 28.44
N GLY A 199 -12.27 8.61 27.86
CA GLY A 199 -12.40 10.09 27.85
C GLY A 199 -11.33 10.80 27.04
N VAL A 200 -10.69 10.09 26.07
CA VAL A 200 -9.67 10.67 25.19
C VAL A 200 -10.32 11.11 23.87
N SER A 201 -10.02 12.32 23.42
CA SER A 201 -10.48 12.82 22.14
C SER A 201 -9.95 11.94 21.00
N PHE A 202 -10.80 11.66 20.03
CA PHE A 202 -10.45 10.84 18.85
C PHE A 202 -11.08 11.47 17.60
N THR A 203 -10.23 11.86 16.67
CA THR A 203 -10.64 12.37 15.36
C THR A 203 -10.14 11.39 14.30
N ASP A 204 -11.01 10.96 13.41
CA ASP A 204 -10.66 10.10 12.28
C ASP A 204 -11.02 10.76 10.95
N VAL A 205 -10.12 10.65 9.98
CA VAL A 205 -10.28 11.14 8.61
C VAL A 205 -10.06 9.98 7.66
N HIS A 206 -11.13 9.53 7.04
CA HIS A 206 -11.08 8.57 5.93
C HIS A 206 -10.88 9.36 4.64
N PHE A 207 -9.75 9.16 3.96
CA PHE A 207 -9.53 9.79 2.66
C PHE A 207 -10.52 9.23 1.65
N GLY A 208 -11.42 10.10 1.17
CA GLY A 208 -12.44 9.76 0.19
C GLY A 208 -11.98 9.95 -1.26
N GLY A 209 -10.85 10.62 -1.46
CA GLY A 209 -10.31 10.96 -2.78
C GLY A 209 -8.79 10.79 -2.88
N ARG A 210 -8.32 10.46 -4.09
CA ARG A 210 -6.89 10.30 -4.38
C ARG A 210 -6.09 11.56 -4.03
N GLU A 211 -6.60 12.75 -4.35
CA GLU A 211 -5.88 13.99 -4.09
C GLU A 211 -5.74 14.28 -2.59
N GLU A 212 -6.70 13.89 -1.77
CA GLU A 212 -6.56 13.97 -0.30
C GLU A 212 -5.41 13.09 0.18
N ALA A 213 -5.35 11.84 -0.29
CA ALA A 213 -4.29 10.91 0.06
C ALA A 213 -2.92 11.38 -0.47
N ARG A 214 -2.87 11.94 -1.68
CA ARG A 214 -1.64 12.48 -2.27
C ARG A 214 -1.12 13.74 -1.57
N ASN A 215 -1.96 14.44 -0.83
CA ASN A 215 -1.60 15.60 -0.03
C ASN A 215 -1.50 15.27 1.48
N ALA A 216 -1.48 13.99 1.83
CA ALA A 216 -1.31 13.56 3.21
C ALA A 216 0.11 13.83 3.73
N GLN A 217 0.22 14.16 5.01
CA GLN A 217 1.51 14.35 5.70
C GLN A 217 2.26 13.03 5.88
N CYS A 218 1.54 11.94 6.16
CA CYS A 218 2.16 10.64 6.30
C CYS A 218 2.32 9.98 4.94
N PRO A 219 3.54 9.55 4.58
CA PRO A 219 3.74 8.75 3.38
C PRO A 219 2.89 7.48 3.32
N PHE A 220 2.59 6.87 4.46
CA PHE A 220 1.79 5.65 4.54
C PHE A 220 0.32 5.97 4.78
N THR A 221 -0.41 6.25 3.72
CA THR A 221 -1.81 6.69 3.72
C THR A 221 -2.82 5.59 4.05
N ALA A 222 -2.41 4.32 4.00
CA ALA A 222 -3.27 3.22 4.40
C ALA A 222 -3.71 3.33 5.86
N PHE A 223 -2.83 3.81 6.75
CA PHE A 223 -3.14 4.09 8.15
C PHE A 223 -2.03 4.93 8.79
N ALA A 224 -2.39 6.05 9.38
CA ALA A 224 -1.50 6.83 10.24
C ALA A 224 -2.22 7.23 11.54
N LEU A 225 -1.52 7.10 12.66
CA LEU A 225 -2.02 7.46 13.99
C LEU A 225 -1.08 8.48 14.60
N TYR A 226 -1.64 9.59 15.05
CA TYR A 226 -0.96 10.67 15.75
C TYR A 226 -1.58 10.86 17.12
N TYR A 227 -0.80 11.42 18.04
CA TYR A 227 -1.25 11.79 19.37
C TYR A 227 -0.58 13.09 19.81
N ASP A 228 -1.40 14.08 20.24
CA ASP A 228 -1.00 15.35 20.79
C ASP A 228 -1.65 15.59 22.18
#